data_f0ab2bd338f1b6b92e8ceffeca7ce630
#
_entry.id   f0ab2bd338f1b6b92e8ceffeca7ce630
#
_cell.length_a   1.000
_cell.length_b   1.000
_cell.length_c   1.000
_cell.angle_alpha   90.00
_cell.angle_beta   90.00
_cell.angle_gamma   90.00
#
_symmetry.space_group_name_H-M   'P 1'
#
loop_
_entity.id
_entity.type
_entity.pdbx_description
1 polymer ?
#
loop_
_entity_poly.entity_id
_entity_poly.type
_entity_poly.pdbx_seq_one_letter_code
_entity_poly.pdbx_strand_id
1 'polypeptide(L)' 'MTSNLITFDPDIQSGAPVFAGTRVPIQNLFDYFEDGDSLDVFLKQFPSVTRGQAVGVLEKARVSLVADAHSA' A
#
# COMPACT_ATOMS: atom_id res chain seq x y z
N MET A 1 -6.26 -13.71 12.65
CA MET A 1 -5.76 -12.35 12.78
C MET A 1 -5.88 -11.58 11.49
N THR A 2 -6.59 -10.57 11.54
CA THR A 2 -6.86 -9.77 10.37
C THR A 2 -5.79 -8.71 10.21
N SER A 3 -5.31 -8.57 8.98
CA SER A 3 -4.47 -7.44 8.67
C SER A 3 -5.36 -6.22 8.47
N ASN A 4 -5.06 -5.14 9.13
CA ASN A 4 -5.78 -3.89 8.95
C ASN A 4 -5.04 -2.93 8.05
N LEU A 5 -4.24 -3.46 7.14
CA LEU A 5 -3.44 -2.63 6.25
C LEU A 5 -4.21 -2.16 5.03
N ILE A 6 -5.10 -3.01 4.52
CA ILE A 6 -5.74 -2.78 3.22
C ILE A 6 -7.24 -2.97 3.36
N THR A 7 -8.00 -2.08 2.74
CA THR A 7 -9.46 -2.16 2.69
C THR A 7 -9.90 -2.17 1.24
N PHE A 8 -10.90 -2.99 0.94
CA PHE A 8 -11.60 -2.98 -0.35
C PHE A 8 -13.02 -2.50 -0.10
N ASP A 9 -13.37 -1.35 -0.64
CA ASP A 9 -14.69 -0.77 -0.47
C ASP A 9 -15.17 -0.29 -1.84
N PRO A 10 -16.28 -0.86 -2.37
CA PRO A 10 -16.75 -0.47 -3.71
C PRO A 10 -17.11 1.01 -3.81
N ASP A 11 -17.38 1.66 -2.68
CA ASP A 11 -17.70 3.09 -2.68
C ASP A 11 -16.47 3.97 -2.64
N ILE A 12 -15.27 3.38 -2.51
CA ILE A 12 -14.01 4.11 -2.48
C ILE A 12 -13.19 3.67 -3.68
N GLN A 13 -12.85 4.61 -4.54
CA GLN A 13 -11.99 4.36 -5.69
C GLN A 13 -12.46 3.18 -6.53
N SER A 14 -13.76 3.02 -6.68
CA SER A 14 -14.38 1.96 -7.49
C SER A 14 -13.94 0.57 -7.03
N GLY A 15 -13.70 0.39 -5.74
CA GLY A 15 -13.31 -0.91 -5.20
C GLY A 15 -11.83 -1.20 -5.23
N ALA A 16 -11.01 -0.26 -5.68
CA ALA A 16 -9.56 -0.45 -5.64
C ALA A 16 -9.09 -0.56 -4.18
N PRO A 17 -8.05 -1.35 -3.91
CA PRO A 17 -7.55 -1.46 -2.54
C PRO A 17 -6.97 -0.12 -2.06
N VAL A 18 -7.35 0.25 -0.85
CA VAL A 18 -6.86 1.48 -0.22
C VAL A 18 -6.23 1.12 1.11
N PHE A 19 -5.40 2.05 1.63
CA PHE A 19 -4.88 1.89 2.99
C PHE A 19 -6.05 1.94 3.97
N ALA A 20 -6.06 1.03 4.94
CA ALA A 20 -7.17 0.91 5.89
C ALA A 20 -7.42 2.24 6.59
N GLY A 21 -8.69 2.61 6.70
CA GLY A 21 -9.08 3.86 7.33
C GLY A 21 -8.83 5.11 6.50
N THR A 22 -8.43 4.95 5.25
CA THR A 22 -8.17 6.09 4.36
C THR A 22 -8.89 5.89 3.03
N ARG A 23 -8.82 6.90 2.18
CA ARG A 23 -9.25 6.80 0.79
C ARG A 23 -8.06 6.75 -0.17
N VAL A 24 -6.87 6.52 0.35
CA VAL A 24 -5.64 6.55 -0.45
C VAL A 24 -5.42 5.17 -1.08
N PRO A 25 -5.45 5.07 -2.41
CA PRO A 25 -5.20 3.79 -3.06
C PRO A 25 -3.78 3.29 -2.80
N ILE A 26 -3.66 1.98 -2.61
CA ILE A 26 -2.36 1.34 -2.47
C ILE A 26 -1.48 1.65 -3.68
N GLN A 27 -2.08 1.71 -4.86
CA GLN A 27 -1.38 1.98 -6.10
C GLN A 27 -0.56 3.27 -6.04
N ASN A 28 -1.06 4.28 -5.30
CA ASN A 28 -0.36 5.56 -5.20
C ASN A 28 1.03 5.41 -4.60
N LEU A 29 1.20 4.51 -3.64
CA LEU A 29 2.51 4.28 -3.04
C LEU A 29 3.52 3.83 -4.09
N PHE A 30 3.12 2.88 -4.92
CA PHE A 30 4.01 2.34 -5.95
C PHE A 30 4.25 3.35 -7.06
N ASP A 31 3.24 4.16 -7.40
CA ASP A 31 3.41 5.22 -8.39
C ASP A 31 4.48 6.21 -7.94
N TYR A 32 4.50 6.57 -6.66
CA TYR A 32 5.52 7.48 -6.15
C TYR A 32 6.90 6.88 -6.28
N PHE A 33 7.04 5.59 -5.95
CA PHE A 33 8.34 4.93 -6.08
C PHE A 33 8.78 4.84 -7.53
N GLU A 34 7.86 4.58 -8.44
CA GLU A 34 8.20 4.52 -9.87
C GLU A 34 8.66 5.87 -10.40
N ASP A 35 8.15 6.94 -9.79
CA ASP A 35 8.58 8.30 -10.15
C ASP A 35 9.88 8.71 -9.47
N GLY A 36 10.43 7.85 -8.63
CA GLY A 36 11.69 8.14 -7.94
C GLY A 36 11.52 8.83 -6.60
N ASP A 37 10.29 8.98 -6.11
CA ASP A 37 10.05 9.61 -4.83
C ASP A 37 10.31 8.64 -3.67
N SER A 38 10.67 9.21 -2.54
CA SER A 38 10.91 8.40 -1.35
C SER A 38 9.62 8.15 -0.58
N LEU A 39 9.68 7.17 0.33
CA LEU A 39 8.57 6.91 1.23
C LEU A 39 8.22 8.15 2.05
N ASP A 40 9.21 8.91 2.50
CA ASP A 40 8.96 10.12 3.27
C ASP A 40 8.15 11.14 2.48
N VAL A 41 8.43 11.28 1.19
CA VAL A 41 7.66 12.18 0.32
C VAL A 41 6.21 11.70 0.24
N PHE A 42 6.01 10.40 0.04
CA PHE A 42 4.66 9.84 -0.03
C PHE A 42 3.88 10.12 1.25
N LEU A 43 4.50 9.85 2.41
CA LEU A 43 3.82 10.04 3.69
C LEU A 43 3.48 11.50 3.96
N LYS A 44 4.32 12.41 3.48
CA LYS A 44 4.07 13.83 3.61
C LYS A 44 2.85 14.25 2.79
N GLN A 45 2.69 13.69 1.60
CA GLN A 45 1.57 14.01 0.72
C GLN A 45 0.27 13.37 1.21
N PHE A 46 0.35 12.24 1.87
CA PHE A 46 -0.82 11.50 2.34
C PHE A 46 -0.73 11.27 3.84
N PRO A 47 -0.96 12.32 4.64
CA PRO A 47 -0.78 12.22 6.09
C PRO A 47 -1.75 11.27 6.79
N SER A 48 -2.83 10.86 6.12
CA SER A 48 -3.74 9.87 6.68
C SER A 48 -3.15 8.45 6.67
N VAL A 49 -2.08 8.24 5.91
CA VAL A 49 -1.40 6.94 5.87
C VAL A 49 -0.24 6.98 6.86
N THR A 50 -0.17 6.00 7.75
CA THR A 50 0.94 5.93 8.69
C THR A 50 2.13 5.23 8.06
N ARG A 51 3.32 5.50 8.59
CA ARG A 51 4.53 4.80 8.14
C ARG A 51 4.37 3.29 8.32
N GLY A 52 3.80 2.88 9.45
CA GLY A 52 3.57 1.46 9.71
C GLY A 52 2.70 0.80 8.66
N GLN A 53 1.65 1.48 8.20
CA GLN A 53 0.79 0.95 7.14
C GLN A 53 1.56 0.82 5.83
N ALA A 54 2.31 1.85 5.45
CA ALA A 54 3.06 1.83 4.19
C ALA A 54 4.12 0.74 4.21
N VAL A 55 4.88 0.64 5.29
CA VAL A 55 5.91 -0.40 5.43
C VAL A 55 5.27 -1.79 5.44
N GLY A 56 4.13 -1.93 6.13
CA GLY A 56 3.42 -3.20 6.15
C GLY A 56 2.97 -3.66 4.77
N VAL A 57 2.48 -2.72 3.95
CA VAL A 57 2.08 -3.04 2.58
C VAL A 57 3.30 -3.46 1.75
N LEU A 58 4.41 -2.76 1.90
CA LEU A 58 5.64 -3.12 1.19
C LEU A 58 6.13 -4.50 1.60
N GLU A 59 6.04 -4.83 2.88
CA GLU A 59 6.43 -6.15 3.37
C GLU A 59 5.55 -7.24 2.78
N LYS A 60 4.24 -7.01 2.72
CA LYS A 60 3.33 -7.97 2.10
C LYS A 60 3.67 -8.20 0.64
N ALA A 61 3.98 -7.12 -0.08
CA ALA A 61 4.35 -7.23 -1.48
C ALA A 61 5.64 -8.02 -1.64
N ARG A 62 6.62 -7.75 -0.79
CA ARG A 62 7.90 -8.47 -0.83
C ARG A 62 7.68 -9.96 -0.59
N VAL A 63 6.93 -10.31 0.44
CA VAL A 63 6.68 -11.71 0.78
C VAL A 63 5.99 -12.41 -0.39
N SER A 64 4.99 -11.77 -0.98
CA SER A 64 4.25 -12.35 -2.08
C SER A 64 5.15 -12.60 -3.29
N LEU A 65 5.98 -11.62 -3.64
CA LEU A 65 6.85 -11.74 -4.81
C LEU A 65 7.94 -12.78 -4.60
N VAL A 66 8.51 -12.84 -3.41
CA VAL A 66 9.55 -13.82 -3.11
C VAL A 66 8.96 -15.22 -3.09
N ALA A 67 7.76 -15.39 -2.52
CA ALA A 67 7.09 -16.67 -2.53
C ALA A 67 6.79 -17.15 -3.95
N ASP A 68 6.32 -16.24 -4.80
CA ASP A 68 6.04 -16.55 -6.20
C ASP A 68 7.30 -17.00 -6.93
N ALA A 69 8.41 -16.30 -6.68
CA ALA A 69 9.69 -16.67 -7.31
C ALA A 69 10.13 -18.07 -6.88
N HIS A 70 9.89 -18.43 -5.63
CA HIS A 70 10.25 -19.76 -5.15
C HIS A 70 9.31 -20.84 -5.63
N SER A 71 8.10 -20.47 -6.01
CA SER A 71 7.09 -21.41 -6.50
C SER A 71 7.29 -21.76 -7.96
N ALA A 72 8.01 -20.93 -8.67
CA ALA A 72 8.17 -21.09 -10.12
C ALA A 72 9.09 -22.25 -10.50
#